data_54a93f4d6337e08e27fb8bf1267c7946
#
_entry.id   54a93f4d6337e08e27fb8bf1267c7946
#
_cell.length_a   1.000
_cell.length_b   1.000
_cell.length_c   1.000
_cell.angle_alpha   90.00
_cell.angle_beta   90.00
_cell.angle_gamma   90.00
#
_symmetry.space_group_name_H-M   'P 1'
#
loop_
_entity.id
_entity.type
_entity.pdbx_description
1 polymer ?
#
loop_
_entity_poly.entity_id
_entity_poly.type
_entity_poly.pdbx_seq_one_letter_code
_entity_poly.pdbx_strand_id
1 'polypeptide(L)'
;MLLCIALLSSVYAEVIVLRSGKTIKGDILLSNDEVVIVRQKDGSRFQIPTAEVLRIATSDSSAENTDGATSTKISAKEVAIRMVAGGGAAYLPYHGWGGAVQVDVMMGSHNLLNKQIFLGGSIGYHGAFVADRSYSWIPLQFVAQVPVLLPETRLCPTLGANIGYAFATNKEWGSGMCAGVNIGGRYTISDNSSMTFAFKAQWLQTRIDITETIQGVDYQNYMGVPQLTLGASIGIQF
;
A
#
# COMPACT_ATOMS: atom_id res chain seq x y z
N MET A 1 -1.19 28.22 -4.48
CA MET A 1 -1.01 27.23 -5.55
C MET A 1 -1.92 26.06 -5.23
N LEU A 2 -3.11 26.06 -5.84
CA LEU A 2 -4.20 25.09 -5.57
C LEU A 2 -3.91 23.83 -6.37
N LEU A 3 -3.63 22.71 -5.70
CA LEU A 3 -3.44 21.41 -6.31
C LEU A 3 -4.84 20.82 -6.62
N CYS A 4 -5.31 20.98 -7.86
CA CYS A 4 -6.50 20.28 -8.36
C CYS A 4 -6.18 18.77 -8.44
N ILE A 5 -6.60 18.01 -7.44
CA ILE A 5 -6.67 16.55 -7.54
C ILE A 5 -7.87 16.24 -8.41
N ALA A 6 -7.63 16.01 -9.70
CA ALA A 6 -8.61 15.43 -10.60
C ALA A 6 -8.87 14.00 -10.14
N LEU A 7 -10.02 13.77 -9.51
CA LEU A 7 -10.56 12.44 -9.26
C LEU A 7 -10.92 11.80 -10.61
N LEU A 8 -10.01 11.02 -11.15
CA LEU A 8 -10.28 10.13 -12.28
C LEU A 8 -11.16 9.00 -11.74
N SER A 9 -12.47 9.12 -11.97
CA SER A 9 -13.42 8.04 -11.75
C SER A 9 -13.07 6.91 -12.72
N SER A 10 -12.55 5.81 -12.21
CA SER A 10 -12.38 4.58 -12.98
C SER A 10 -13.76 4.03 -13.31
N VAL A 11 -14.01 3.90 -14.60
CA VAL A 11 -15.25 3.35 -15.14
C VAL A 11 -15.16 1.83 -14.99
N TYR A 12 -15.94 1.27 -14.07
CA TYR A 12 -16.09 -0.18 -13.93
C TYR A 12 -17.18 -0.65 -14.88
N ALA A 13 -16.90 -1.72 -15.63
CA ALA A 13 -17.93 -2.40 -16.41
C ALA A 13 -18.96 -3.04 -15.46
N GLU A 14 -20.14 -2.50 -15.42
CA GLU A 14 -21.24 -3.04 -14.63
C GLU A 14 -21.97 -4.13 -15.41
N VAL A 15 -22.53 -5.08 -14.70
CA VAL A 15 -23.32 -6.18 -15.27
C VAL A 15 -24.78 -5.90 -14.99
N ILE A 16 -25.56 -5.66 -16.05
CA ILE A 16 -26.99 -5.43 -15.96
C ILE A 16 -27.70 -6.73 -16.30
N VAL A 17 -28.47 -7.24 -15.36
CA VAL A 17 -29.31 -8.41 -15.56
C VAL A 17 -30.73 -7.97 -15.86
N LEU A 18 -31.23 -8.36 -17.02
CA LEU A 18 -32.60 -8.07 -17.44
C LEU A 18 -33.56 -9.12 -16.87
N ARG A 19 -34.85 -8.76 -16.74
CA ARG A 19 -35.90 -9.69 -16.32
C ARG A 19 -36.07 -10.86 -17.31
N SER A 20 -35.66 -10.69 -18.56
CA SER A 20 -35.57 -11.76 -19.56
C SER A 20 -34.48 -12.77 -19.33
N GLY A 21 -33.61 -12.60 -18.32
CA GLY A 21 -32.42 -13.42 -18.07
C GLY A 21 -31.20 -13.03 -18.90
N LYS A 22 -31.33 -12.07 -19.84
CA LYS A 22 -30.21 -11.57 -20.63
C LYS A 22 -29.29 -10.68 -19.77
N THR A 23 -28.01 -10.81 -19.99
CA THR A 23 -27.00 -10.02 -19.27
C THR A 23 -26.28 -9.08 -20.23
N ILE A 24 -26.15 -7.81 -19.87
CA ILE A 24 -25.45 -6.79 -20.64
C ILE A 24 -24.29 -6.27 -19.77
N LYS A 25 -23.08 -6.26 -20.34
CA LYS A 25 -21.87 -5.72 -19.69
C LYS A 25 -21.51 -4.40 -20.32
N GLY A 26 -21.29 -3.38 -19.50
CA GLY A 26 -20.89 -2.05 -19.98
C GLY A 26 -20.87 -1.03 -18.86
N ASP A 27 -20.50 0.20 -19.21
CA ASP A 27 -20.47 1.33 -18.30
C ASP A 27 -21.84 2.00 -18.27
N ILE A 28 -22.43 2.18 -17.10
CA ILE A 28 -23.68 2.93 -16.97
C ILE A 28 -23.37 4.41 -17.08
N LEU A 29 -23.89 5.03 -18.13
CA LEU A 29 -23.74 6.46 -18.38
C LEU A 29 -24.83 7.28 -17.69
N LEU A 30 -26.03 6.71 -17.59
CA LEU A 30 -27.20 7.32 -16.96
C LEU A 30 -28.11 6.22 -16.41
N SER A 31 -28.63 6.43 -15.22
CA SER A 31 -29.67 5.58 -14.62
C SER A 31 -30.67 6.48 -13.92
N ASN A 32 -31.94 6.43 -14.35
CA ASN A 32 -33.06 7.12 -13.74
C ASN A 32 -34.30 6.19 -13.67
N ASP A 33 -35.42 6.69 -13.21
CA ASP A 33 -36.65 5.91 -13.01
C ASP A 33 -37.24 5.37 -14.32
N GLU A 34 -36.86 5.92 -15.48
CA GLU A 34 -37.41 5.57 -16.78
C GLU A 34 -36.46 4.71 -17.60
N VAL A 35 -35.12 5.01 -17.55
CA VAL A 35 -34.16 4.41 -18.47
C VAL A 35 -32.77 4.27 -17.88
N VAL A 36 -32.08 3.20 -18.27
CA VAL A 36 -30.67 2.97 -18.04
C VAL A 36 -29.91 3.01 -19.36
N ILE A 37 -28.96 3.93 -19.50
CA ILE A 37 -28.09 4.04 -20.69
C ILE A 37 -26.75 3.39 -20.40
N VAL A 38 -26.39 2.41 -21.20
CA VAL A 38 -25.17 1.58 -21.05
C VAL A 38 -24.28 1.76 -22.27
N ARG A 39 -23.01 1.96 -22.06
CA ARG A 39 -22.00 1.96 -23.12
C ARG A 39 -21.19 0.65 -23.04
N GLN A 40 -21.18 -0.14 -24.11
CA GLN A 40 -20.35 -1.33 -24.23
C GLN A 40 -18.91 -0.98 -24.59
N LYS A 41 -18.00 -1.96 -24.46
CA LYS A 41 -16.56 -1.79 -24.77
C LYS A 41 -16.27 -1.41 -26.22
N ASP A 42 -17.16 -1.78 -27.15
CA ASP A 42 -17.08 -1.43 -28.57
C ASP A 42 -17.57 0.01 -28.86
N GLY A 43 -17.96 0.76 -27.82
CA GLY A 43 -18.49 2.12 -27.93
C GLY A 43 -19.98 2.20 -28.23
N SER A 44 -20.66 1.09 -28.48
CA SER A 44 -22.11 1.06 -28.73
C SER A 44 -22.87 1.47 -27.46
N ARG A 45 -24.00 2.20 -27.65
CA ARG A 45 -24.86 2.64 -26.55
C ARG A 45 -26.19 1.95 -26.63
N PHE A 46 -26.64 1.42 -25.51
CA PHE A 46 -27.93 0.78 -25.36
C PHE A 46 -28.78 1.56 -24.37
N GLN A 47 -30.02 1.79 -24.73
CA GLN A 47 -31.01 2.38 -23.85
C GLN A 47 -31.98 1.29 -23.43
N ILE A 48 -32.08 1.03 -22.14
CA ILE A 48 -32.86 -0.06 -21.55
C ILE A 48 -33.91 0.55 -20.63
N PRO A 49 -35.19 0.26 -20.82
CA PRO A 49 -36.21 0.69 -19.88
C PRO A 49 -35.91 0.14 -18.47
N THR A 50 -36.00 0.98 -17.46
CA THR A 50 -35.71 0.55 -16.06
C THR A 50 -36.64 -0.57 -15.61
N ALA A 51 -37.88 -0.63 -16.15
CA ALA A 51 -38.82 -1.71 -15.89
C ALA A 51 -38.31 -3.10 -16.35
N GLU A 52 -37.42 -3.17 -17.33
CA GLU A 52 -36.82 -4.42 -17.82
C GLU A 52 -35.56 -4.82 -17.04
N VAL A 53 -35.01 -3.94 -16.23
CA VAL A 53 -33.83 -4.22 -15.41
C VAL A 53 -34.26 -4.99 -14.16
N LEU A 54 -33.71 -6.20 -13.97
CA LEU A 54 -33.92 -6.98 -12.77
C LEU A 54 -32.93 -6.55 -11.68
N ARG A 55 -31.67 -6.39 -12.06
CA ARG A 55 -30.58 -6.06 -11.14
C ARG A 55 -29.42 -5.43 -11.90
N ILE A 56 -28.79 -4.43 -11.27
CA ILE A 56 -27.49 -3.92 -11.68
C ILE A 56 -26.48 -4.50 -10.67
N ALA A 57 -25.46 -5.20 -11.16
CA ALA A 57 -24.40 -5.76 -10.36
C ALA A 57 -23.06 -5.25 -10.88
N THR A 58 -22.20 -4.82 -10.00
CA THR A 58 -20.79 -4.64 -10.32
C THR A 58 -20.18 -6.00 -10.63
N SER A 59 -19.29 -6.10 -11.61
CA SER A 59 -18.77 -7.36 -12.18
C SER A 59 -18.13 -8.35 -11.18
N ASP A 60 -18.11 -8.02 -9.89
CA ASP A 60 -17.51 -8.84 -8.82
C ASP A 60 -18.53 -9.56 -7.91
N SER A 61 -19.84 -9.44 -8.15
CA SER A 61 -20.82 -10.19 -7.37
C SER A 61 -21.29 -11.45 -8.11
N SER A 62 -20.51 -12.53 -7.99
CA SER A 62 -21.06 -13.88 -8.21
C SER A 62 -22.17 -14.13 -7.20
N ALA A 63 -23.32 -14.54 -7.73
CA ALA A 63 -24.55 -14.79 -7.02
C ALA A 63 -24.37 -15.70 -5.81
N GLU A 64 -24.76 -15.23 -4.65
CA GLU A 64 -25.32 -16.11 -3.62
C GLU A 64 -26.36 -15.39 -2.77
N ASN A 65 -27.47 -16.08 -2.59
CA ASN A 65 -28.72 -15.65 -1.98
C ASN A 65 -28.62 -15.43 -0.46
N THR A 66 -29.40 -14.44 -0.03
CA THR A 66 -30.34 -14.39 1.12
C THR A 66 -29.79 -14.46 2.56
N ASP A 67 -30.37 -13.50 3.31
CA ASP A 67 -30.61 -13.42 4.76
C ASP A 67 -29.55 -12.79 5.65
N GLY A 68 -29.88 -11.58 5.99
CA GLY A 68 -29.82 -10.93 7.29
C GLY A 68 -28.66 -11.25 8.23
N ALA A 69 -27.48 -10.74 7.96
CA ALA A 69 -26.51 -10.28 8.96
C ALA A 69 -25.35 -9.64 8.22
N THR A 70 -25.11 -8.34 8.46
CA THR A 70 -23.95 -7.63 7.88
C THR A 70 -22.66 -8.14 8.53
N SER A 71 -22.27 -9.35 8.20
CA SER A 71 -20.92 -9.83 8.39
C SER A 71 -20.14 -9.41 7.15
N THR A 72 -19.30 -8.42 7.28
CA THR A 72 -18.32 -8.05 6.26
C THR A 72 -17.35 -9.23 6.11
N LYS A 73 -17.74 -10.24 5.35
CA LYS A 73 -16.81 -11.29 4.91
C LYS A 73 -15.79 -10.63 4.02
N ILE A 74 -14.64 -10.31 4.57
CA ILE A 74 -13.45 -9.98 3.79
C ILE A 74 -13.14 -11.23 2.95
N SER A 75 -13.37 -11.15 1.65
CA SER A 75 -13.06 -12.24 0.74
C SER A 75 -11.55 -12.51 0.82
N ALA A 76 -11.16 -13.78 0.90
CA ALA A 76 -9.75 -14.17 0.93
C ALA A 76 -8.95 -13.69 -0.31
N LYS A 77 -9.62 -13.36 -1.42
CA LYS A 77 -9.04 -12.71 -2.61
C LYS A 77 -8.64 -11.25 -2.41
N GLU A 78 -9.04 -10.63 -1.31
CA GLU A 78 -8.81 -9.22 -1.02
C GLU A 78 -7.54 -8.97 -0.21
N VAL A 79 -6.97 -10.02 0.37
CA VAL A 79 -5.74 -9.93 1.16
C VAL A 79 -4.54 -10.18 0.24
N ALA A 80 -3.68 -9.19 0.14
CA ALA A 80 -2.40 -9.30 -0.54
C ALA A 80 -1.27 -9.46 0.48
N ILE A 81 -0.41 -10.43 0.22
CA ILE A 81 0.85 -10.62 0.96
C ILE A 81 1.99 -10.20 0.04
N ARG A 82 2.89 -9.37 0.54
CA ARG A 82 4.05 -8.91 -0.20
C ARG A 82 5.32 -9.16 0.60
N MET A 83 6.32 -9.73 -0.05
CA MET A 83 7.66 -9.87 0.49
C MET A 83 8.59 -8.92 -0.27
N VAL A 84 9.35 -8.11 0.45
CA VAL A 84 10.21 -7.07 -0.11
C VAL A 84 11.60 -7.19 0.50
N ALA A 85 12.62 -7.16 -0.35
CA ALA A 85 14.01 -7.04 0.07
C ALA A 85 14.66 -5.84 -0.60
N GLY A 86 15.58 -5.20 0.07
CA GLY A 86 16.23 -4.01 -0.46
C GLY A 86 17.53 -3.66 0.24
N GLY A 87 18.19 -2.68 -0.31
CA GLY A 87 19.41 -2.13 0.26
C GLY A 87 19.63 -0.69 -0.20
N GLY A 88 20.58 -0.03 0.42
CA GLY A 88 20.87 1.36 0.14
C GLY A 88 21.93 1.95 1.03
N ALA A 89 21.84 3.25 1.26
CA ALA A 89 22.70 4.00 2.14
C ALA A 89 21.95 4.47 3.39
N ALA A 90 22.58 4.39 4.53
CA ALA A 90 22.11 4.96 5.78
C ALA A 90 23.01 6.13 6.20
N TYR A 91 22.41 7.19 6.66
CA TYR A 91 23.09 8.33 7.26
C TYR A 91 22.75 8.40 8.74
N LEU A 92 23.78 8.41 9.57
CA LEU A 92 23.66 8.69 10.99
C LEU A 92 24.41 9.98 11.32
N PRO A 93 23.79 10.92 12.01
CA PRO A 93 24.51 12.06 12.57
C PRO A 93 25.71 11.59 13.42
N TYR A 94 26.83 12.28 13.30
CA TYR A 94 28.12 11.99 13.98
C TYR A 94 28.89 10.77 13.47
N HIS A 95 28.26 9.85 12.68
CA HIS A 95 28.91 8.68 12.12
C HIS A 95 29.03 8.72 10.59
N GLY A 96 28.24 9.57 9.93
CA GLY A 96 28.28 9.76 8.47
C GLY A 96 27.44 8.74 7.70
N TRP A 97 27.84 8.43 6.50
CA TRP A 97 27.17 7.52 5.58
C TRP A 97 27.69 6.08 5.71
N GLY A 98 26.80 5.13 5.53
CA GLY A 98 27.11 3.71 5.50
C GLY A 98 26.11 2.92 4.64
N GLY A 99 26.21 1.61 4.69
CA GLY A 99 25.30 0.70 4.00
C GLY A 99 24.02 0.43 4.78
N ALA A 100 22.93 0.11 4.07
CA ALA A 100 21.68 -0.34 4.68
C ALA A 100 21.11 -1.56 3.95
N VAL A 101 20.46 -2.44 4.70
CA VAL A 101 19.71 -3.58 4.18
C VAL A 101 18.34 -3.62 4.83
N GLN A 102 17.34 -4.14 4.10
CA GLN A 102 15.98 -4.29 4.62
C GLN A 102 15.30 -5.52 4.03
N VAL A 103 14.50 -6.18 4.85
CA VAL A 103 13.58 -7.23 4.42
C VAL A 103 12.26 -6.99 5.15
N ASP A 104 11.16 -6.88 4.41
CA ASP A 104 9.83 -6.61 4.94
C ASP A 104 8.84 -7.65 4.43
N VAL A 105 7.92 -8.05 5.30
CA VAL A 105 6.69 -8.75 4.94
C VAL A 105 5.53 -7.80 5.20
N MET A 106 4.72 -7.58 4.18
CA MET A 106 3.56 -6.70 4.24
C MET A 106 2.31 -7.53 4.02
N MET A 107 1.28 -7.24 4.78
CA MET A 107 -0.05 -7.82 4.62
C MET A 107 -1.08 -6.69 4.61
N GLY A 108 -1.98 -6.70 3.63
CA GLY A 108 -2.96 -5.66 3.49
C GLY A 108 -4.04 -5.96 2.47
N SER A 109 -4.89 -4.99 2.23
CA SER A 109 -5.98 -5.07 1.28
C SER A 109 -5.85 -4.01 0.19
N HIS A 110 -6.19 -4.40 -1.05
CA HIS A 110 -6.31 -3.47 -2.19
C HIS A 110 -7.74 -2.96 -2.40
N ASN A 111 -8.71 -3.43 -1.61
CA ASN A 111 -10.14 -3.16 -1.85
C ASN A 111 -10.65 -1.84 -1.29
N LEU A 112 -9.80 -1.09 -0.63
CA LEU A 112 -10.17 0.23 -0.14
C LEU A 112 -10.19 1.23 -1.30
N LEU A 113 -11.25 2.06 -1.36
CA LEU A 113 -11.44 3.12 -2.35
C LEU A 113 -11.31 2.61 -3.82
N ASN A 114 -12.20 1.68 -4.19
CA ASN A 114 -12.30 1.15 -5.56
C ASN A 114 -11.06 0.39 -6.05
N LYS A 115 -10.44 -0.44 -5.19
CA LYS A 115 -9.29 -1.29 -5.51
C LYS A 115 -8.01 -0.54 -5.91
N GLN A 116 -7.94 0.74 -5.61
CA GLN A 116 -6.82 1.59 -6.03
C GLN A 116 -5.77 1.80 -4.94
N ILE A 117 -6.15 1.68 -3.68
CA ILE A 117 -5.25 1.95 -2.56
C ILE A 117 -4.95 0.64 -1.82
N PHE A 118 -3.67 0.34 -1.69
CA PHE A 118 -3.22 -0.68 -0.75
C PHE A 118 -3.09 -0.05 0.63
N LEU A 119 -3.79 -0.62 1.61
CA LEU A 119 -3.59 -0.32 3.03
C LEU A 119 -3.26 -1.60 3.78
N GLY A 120 -2.23 -1.56 4.60
CA GLY A 120 -1.80 -2.74 5.33
C GLY A 120 -0.81 -2.45 6.44
N GLY A 121 -0.36 -3.52 7.08
CA GLY A 121 0.72 -3.54 8.02
C GLY A 121 1.97 -4.17 7.42
N SER A 122 3.14 -3.79 7.90
CA SER A 122 4.39 -4.47 7.62
C SER A 122 5.17 -4.75 8.89
N ILE A 123 5.87 -5.86 8.86
CA ILE A 123 6.92 -6.21 9.83
C ILE A 123 8.17 -6.56 9.05
N GLY A 124 9.33 -6.18 9.53
CA GLY A 124 10.56 -6.44 8.80
C GLY A 124 11.80 -6.50 9.69
N TYR A 125 12.92 -6.61 9.03
CA TYR A 125 14.25 -6.46 9.61
C TYR A 125 15.02 -5.41 8.81
N HIS A 126 15.48 -4.37 9.48
CA HIS A 126 16.29 -3.32 8.90
C HIS A 126 17.65 -3.27 9.59
N GLY A 127 18.71 -3.25 8.79
CA GLY A 127 20.07 -3.13 9.26
C GLY A 127 20.77 -1.93 8.63
N ALA A 128 21.63 -1.27 9.39
CA ALA A 128 22.53 -0.24 8.92
C ALA A 128 23.95 -0.53 9.41
N PHE A 129 24.91 -0.31 8.51
CA PHE A 129 26.34 -0.54 8.74
C PHE A 129 27.05 0.80 8.49
N VAL A 130 27.39 1.51 9.57
CA VAL A 130 27.97 2.85 9.48
C VAL A 130 29.24 2.87 10.33
N ALA A 131 30.35 3.25 9.73
CA ALA A 131 31.68 3.08 10.30
C ALA A 131 31.90 1.61 10.73
N ASP A 132 32.47 1.33 11.85
CA ASP A 132 32.73 -0.03 12.33
C ASP A 132 31.57 -0.59 13.19
N ARG A 133 30.36 -0.02 13.03
CA ARG A 133 29.19 -0.39 13.84
C ARG A 133 28.06 -0.92 12.98
N SER A 134 27.32 -1.89 13.53
CA SER A 134 26.11 -2.42 12.95
C SER A 134 24.91 -2.12 13.83
N TYR A 135 23.85 -1.66 13.21
CA TYR A 135 22.60 -1.30 13.86
C TYR A 135 21.48 -2.10 13.22
N SER A 136 20.54 -2.60 14.03
CA SER A 136 19.43 -3.36 13.49
C SER A 136 18.14 -3.14 14.28
N TRP A 137 17.03 -3.16 13.55
CA TRP A 137 15.70 -2.90 14.06
C TRP A 137 14.67 -3.83 13.44
N ILE A 138 13.62 -4.08 14.20
CA ILE A 138 12.39 -4.73 13.73
C ILE A 138 11.31 -3.66 13.65
N PRO A 139 11.05 -3.05 12.48
CA PRO A 139 9.98 -2.09 12.30
C PRO A 139 8.63 -2.80 12.23
N LEU A 140 7.65 -2.24 12.93
CA LEU A 140 6.23 -2.53 12.76
C LEU A 140 5.58 -1.26 12.21
N GLN A 141 5.05 -1.32 10.99
CA GLN A 141 4.62 -0.14 10.26
C GLN A 141 3.22 -0.32 9.69
N PHE A 142 2.49 0.76 9.62
CA PHE A 142 1.33 0.92 8.77
C PHE A 142 1.77 1.43 7.40
N VAL A 143 1.27 0.83 6.33
CA VAL A 143 1.69 1.11 4.95
C VAL A 143 0.47 1.52 4.14
N ALA A 144 0.59 2.64 3.45
CA ALA A 144 -0.37 3.09 2.45
C ALA A 144 0.34 3.22 1.10
N GLN A 145 -0.25 2.71 0.02
CA GLN A 145 0.30 2.81 -1.32
C GLN A 145 -0.80 3.07 -2.34
N VAL A 146 -0.61 4.08 -3.17
CA VAL A 146 -1.51 4.52 -4.22
C VAL A 146 -0.88 4.24 -5.57
N PRO A 147 -1.54 3.51 -6.48
CA PRO A 147 -1.10 3.39 -7.85
C PRO A 147 -1.34 4.71 -8.59
N VAL A 148 -0.38 5.14 -9.38
CA VAL A 148 -0.57 6.21 -10.36
C VAL A 148 -1.08 5.54 -11.63
N LEU A 149 -2.38 5.68 -11.89
CA LEU A 149 -3.05 4.97 -12.98
C LEU A 149 -2.55 5.48 -14.33
N LEU A 150 -1.86 4.60 -15.05
CA LEU A 150 -1.67 4.71 -16.48
C LEU A 150 -2.61 3.68 -17.14
N PRO A 151 -3.46 4.08 -18.09
CA PRO A 151 -4.38 3.15 -18.73
C PRO A 151 -3.60 2.05 -19.46
N GLU A 152 -4.01 0.79 -19.22
CA GLU A 152 -3.68 -0.42 -19.98
C GLU A 152 -2.23 -0.91 -19.99
N THR A 153 -1.39 -0.52 -19.03
CA THR A 153 -0.03 -1.05 -18.95
C THR A 153 0.11 -2.12 -17.85
N ARG A 154 0.90 -3.17 -18.12
CA ARG A 154 1.27 -4.17 -17.11
C ARG A 154 2.12 -3.57 -15.99
N LEU A 155 2.69 -2.40 -16.22
CA LEU A 155 3.48 -1.64 -15.28
C LEU A 155 2.64 -0.50 -14.71
N CYS A 156 2.41 -0.51 -13.41
CA CYS A 156 1.68 0.50 -12.69
C CYS A 156 2.64 1.25 -11.75
N PRO A 157 2.95 2.52 -12.00
CA PRO A 157 3.71 3.34 -11.06
C PRO A 157 2.96 3.46 -9.73
N THR A 158 3.71 3.53 -8.63
CA THR A 158 3.14 3.57 -7.28
C THR A 158 3.84 4.62 -6.44
N LEU A 159 3.05 5.29 -5.60
CA LEU A 159 3.52 6.16 -4.53
C LEU A 159 3.08 5.57 -3.21
N GLY A 160 3.93 5.58 -2.21
CA GLY A 160 3.59 5.04 -0.91
C GLY A 160 4.18 5.82 0.24
N ALA A 161 3.57 5.62 1.39
CA ALA A 161 4.05 6.12 2.67
C ALA A 161 3.91 5.04 3.74
N ASN A 162 4.76 5.09 4.73
CA ASN A 162 4.70 4.21 5.88
C ASN A 162 5.02 4.99 7.15
N ILE A 163 4.39 4.59 8.23
CA ILE A 163 4.62 5.13 9.57
C ILE A 163 4.53 4.00 10.59
N GLY A 164 5.35 4.04 11.62
CA GLY A 164 5.34 2.99 12.62
C GLY A 164 6.35 3.18 13.72
N TYR A 165 6.68 2.06 14.34
CA TYR A 165 7.64 2.00 15.43
C TYR A 165 8.66 0.90 15.14
N ALA A 166 9.94 1.21 15.35
CA ALA A 166 11.05 0.29 15.14
C ALA A 166 11.63 -0.13 16.48
N PHE A 167 11.64 -1.41 16.74
CA PHE A 167 12.21 -2.01 17.93
C PHE A 167 13.70 -2.31 17.69
N ALA A 168 14.58 -1.71 18.47
CA ALA A 168 16.00 -2.00 18.38
C ALA A 168 16.29 -3.44 18.82
N THR A 169 17.14 -4.13 18.10
CA THR A 169 17.59 -5.48 18.46
C THR A 169 18.88 -5.47 19.26
N ASN A 170 19.61 -4.37 19.24
CA ASN A 170 20.85 -4.15 19.98
C ASN A 170 20.57 -3.35 21.25
N LYS A 171 21.26 -3.69 22.35
CA LYS A 171 21.08 -2.98 23.64
C LYS A 171 21.61 -1.54 23.64
N GLU A 172 22.51 -1.22 22.73
CA GLU A 172 23.14 0.12 22.65
C GLU A 172 22.24 1.19 22.04
N TRP A 173 21.16 0.77 21.36
CA TRP A 173 20.26 1.67 20.66
C TRP A 173 18.83 1.45 21.10
N GLY A 174 18.14 2.52 21.37
CA GLY A 174 16.74 2.46 21.76
C GLY A 174 15.82 2.35 20.55
N SER A 175 14.63 1.87 20.81
CA SER A 175 13.52 1.82 19.87
C SER A 175 12.96 3.20 19.62
N GLY A 176 12.34 3.42 18.45
CA GLY A 176 11.79 4.73 18.12
C GLY A 176 10.79 4.76 16.98
N MET A 177 10.24 5.94 16.74
CA MET A 177 9.32 6.18 15.64
C MET A 177 10.04 6.08 14.30
N CYS A 178 9.36 5.50 13.30
CA CYS A 178 9.85 5.47 11.94
C CYS A 178 8.76 5.92 10.97
N ALA A 179 9.18 6.61 9.92
CA ALA A 179 8.31 7.05 8.84
C ALA A 179 9.08 7.02 7.53
N GLY A 180 8.38 6.82 6.43
CA GLY A 180 9.02 6.79 5.12
C GLY A 180 8.07 7.05 3.98
N VAL A 181 8.66 7.34 2.85
CA VAL A 181 7.98 7.47 1.56
C VAL A 181 8.67 6.61 0.53
N ASN A 182 7.92 6.14 -0.44
CA ASN A 182 8.47 5.37 -1.54
C ASN A 182 7.81 5.75 -2.87
N ILE A 183 8.59 5.66 -3.93
CA ILE A 183 8.15 5.78 -5.31
C ILE A 183 8.65 4.57 -6.06
N GLY A 184 7.80 3.95 -6.85
CA GLY A 184 8.18 2.72 -7.53
C GLY A 184 7.18 2.29 -8.58
N GLY A 185 7.12 0.99 -8.83
CA GLY A 185 6.19 0.40 -9.77
C GLY A 185 5.83 -1.02 -9.37
N ARG A 186 4.67 -1.43 -9.86
CA ARG A 186 4.17 -2.80 -9.77
C ARG A 186 4.02 -3.33 -11.19
N TYR A 187 4.67 -4.44 -11.47
CA TYR A 187 4.55 -5.17 -12.74
C TYR A 187 3.70 -6.43 -12.52
N THR A 188 2.57 -6.51 -13.19
CA THR A 188 1.66 -7.66 -13.10
C THR A 188 2.21 -8.82 -13.91
N ILE A 189 2.52 -9.94 -13.23
CA ILE A 189 3.01 -11.18 -13.84
C ILE A 189 1.82 -12.05 -14.23
N SER A 190 0.88 -12.24 -13.32
CA SER A 190 -0.35 -13.00 -13.52
C SER A 190 -1.50 -12.36 -12.73
N ASP A 191 -2.71 -12.91 -12.86
CA ASP A 191 -3.89 -12.42 -12.14
C ASP A 191 -3.72 -12.40 -10.60
N ASN A 192 -2.85 -13.27 -10.07
CA ASN A 192 -2.65 -13.42 -8.64
C ASN A 192 -1.22 -13.04 -8.18
N SER A 193 -0.34 -12.61 -9.09
CA SER A 193 1.04 -12.28 -8.70
C SER A 193 1.58 -11.07 -9.42
N SER A 194 2.35 -10.28 -8.70
CA SER A 194 3.04 -9.12 -9.25
C SER A 194 4.42 -8.93 -8.64
N MET A 195 5.31 -8.34 -9.40
CA MET A 195 6.62 -7.88 -8.94
C MET A 195 6.54 -6.40 -8.62
N THR A 196 7.17 -5.98 -7.55
CA THR A 196 7.23 -4.58 -7.13
C THR A 196 8.68 -4.14 -7.04
N PHE A 197 8.94 -2.90 -7.40
CA PHE A 197 10.22 -2.25 -7.19
C PHE A 197 9.96 -0.83 -6.69
N ALA A 198 10.81 -0.34 -5.81
CA ALA A 198 10.65 0.99 -5.26
C ALA A 198 11.98 1.59 -4.81
N PHE A 199 12.08 2.92 -4.93
CA PHE A 199 13.02 3.73 -4.20
C PHE A 199 12.36 4.21 -2.93
N LYS A 200 13.06 4.11 -1.80
CA LYS A 200 12.56 4.46 -0.47
C LYS A 200 13.45 5.51 0.17
N ALA A 201 12.80 6.45 0.85
CA ALA A 201 13.43 7.31 1.83
C ALA A 201 12.76 7.04 3.17
N GLN A 202 13.52 6.62 4.16
CA GLN A 202 13.00 6.28 5.48
C GLN A 202 13.75 7.03 6.55
N TRP A 203 13.00 7.65 7.43
CA TRP A 203 13.47 8.29 8.63
C TRP A 203 13.16 7.40 9.83
N LEU A 204 14.13 7.29 10.72
CA LEU A 204 14.03 6.55 11.97
C LEU A 204 14.60 7.42 13.09
N GLN A 205 13.83 7.64 14.13
CA GLN A 205 14.31 8.30 15.32
C GLN A 205 14.62 7.24 16.38
N THR A 206 15.90 7.04 16.64
CA THR A 206 16.39 6.13 17.69
C THR A 206 16.73 6.92 18.94
N ARG A 207 16.95 6.21 20.04
CA ARG A 207 17.45 6.77 21.29
C ARG A 207 18.79 6.16 21.58
N ILE A 208 19.72 6.97 22.04
CA ILE A 208 21.01 6.52 22.56
C ILE A 208 21.01 6.83 24.06
N ASP A 209 21.41 5.84 24.84
CA ASP A 209 21.66 6.02 26.26
C ASP A 209 23.03 6.66 26.44
N ILE A 210 23.05 7.85 26.98
CA ILE A 210 24.29 8.55 27.33
C ILE A 210 24.44 8.50 28.85
N THR A 211 25.51 7.89 29.33
CA THR A 211 25.85 7.95 30.74
C THR A 211 26.85 9.10 30.92
N GLU A 212 26.43 10.15 31.60
CA GLU A 212 27.32 11.26 32.00
C GLU A 212 27.67 11.10 33.49
N THR A 213 28.95 11.01 33.79
CA THR A 213 29.42 10.99 35.16
C THR A 213 29.74 12.41 35.60
N ILE A 214 28.87 13.01 36.44
CA ILE A 214 29.10 14.34 37.01
C ILE A 214 29.40 14.16 38.49
N GLN A 215 30.57 14.61 38.92
CA GLN A 215 31.04 14.52 40.32
C GLN A 215 30.96 13.12 40.92
N GLY A 216 31.26 12.08 40.10
CA GLY A 216 31.24 10.69 40.55
C GLY A 216 29.86 10.03 40.64
N VAL A 217 28.81 10.72 40.17
CA VAL A 217 27.45 10.20 40.05
C VAL A 217 27.12 10.00 38.59
N ASP A 218 26.70 8.80 38.23
CA ASP A 218 26.30 8.46 36.85
C ASP A 218 24.85 8.90 36.58
N TYR A 219 24.70 9.78 35.62
CA TYR A 219 23.38 10.22 35.13
C TYR A 219 23.12 9.54 33.79
N GLN A 220 22.04 8.76 33.73
CA GLN A 220 21.53 8.22 32.48
C GLN A 220 20.68 9.25 31.77
N ASN A 221 21.13 9.69 30.61
CA ASN A 221 20.41 10.64 29.77
C ASN A 221 20.07 9.97 28.42
N TYR A 222 18.96 10.35 27.80
CA TYR A 222 18.55 9.79 26.52
C TYR A 222 18.65 10.88 25.46
N MET A 223 19.39 10.62 24.40
CA MET A 223 19.44 11.51 23.24
C MET A 223 18.75 10.86 22.04
N GLY A 224 17.78 11.58 21.46
CA GLY A 224 17.16 11.17 20.21
C GLY A 224 18.11 11.42 19.03
N VAL A 225 18.41 10.38 18.27
CA VAL A 225 19.27 10.46 17.08
C VAL A 225 18.46 10.12 15.85
N PRO A 226 18.28 11.06 14.91
CA PRO A 226 17.62 10.77 13.66
C PRO A 226 18.56 9.99 12.72
N GLN A 227 18.04 8.97 12.08
CA GLN A 227 18.68 8.24 11.01
C GLN A 227 17.88 8.41 9.73
N LEU A 228 18.55 8.65 8.62
CA LEU A 228 17.97 8.66 7.30
C LEU A 228 18.50 7.46 6.49
N THR A 229 17.59 6.70 5.89
CA THR A 229 17.94 5.61 4.96
C THR A 229 17.37 5.92 3.59
N LEU A 230 18.23 5.85 2.56
CA LEU A 230 17.85 5.96 1.15
C LEU A 230 18.19 4.65 0.47
N GLY A 231 17.25 4.05 -0.23
CA GLY A 231 17.50 2.73 -0.81
C GLY A 231 16.55 2.36 -1.93
N ALA A 232 16.85 1.22 -2.54
CA ALA A 232 15.99 0.57 -3.52
C ALA A 232 15.56 -0.80 -2.99
N SER A 233 14.38 -1.22 -3.41
CA SER A 233 13.81 -2.51 -3.00
C SER A 233 13.09 -3.18 -4.16
N ILE A 234 13.07 -4.50 -4.11
CA ILE A 234 12.32 -5.38 -5.01
C ILE A 234 11.47 -6.32 -4.16
N GLY A 235 10.31 -6.67 -4.65
CA GLY A 235 9.42 -7.58 -3.93
C GLY A 235 8.49 -8.36 -4.84
N ILE A 236 7.88 -9.39 -4.27
CA ILE A 236 6.86 -10.20 -4.90
C ILE A 236 5.59 -10.10 -4.07
N GLN A 237 4.48 -9.92 -4.74
CA GLN A 237 3.15 -9.84 -4.15
C GLN A 237 2.29 -11.00 -4.69
N PHE A 238 1.55 -11.64 -3.79
CA PHE A 238 0.63 -12.73 -4.04
C PHE A 238 -0.79 -12.37 -3.64
#